data_258c6fed364e53cc1af0532a17adb038
#
_entry.id   258c6fed364e53cc1af0532a17adb038
#
_cell.length_a   1.000
_cell.length_b   1.000
_cell.length_c   1.000
_cell.angle_alpha   90.00
_cell.angle_beta   90.00
_cell.angle_gamma   90.00
#
_symmetry.space_group_name_H-M   'P 1'
#
loop_
_entity.id
_entity.type
_entity.pdbx_description
1 polymer ?
#
loop_
_entity_poly.entity_id
_entity_poly.type
_entity_poly.pdbx_seq_one_letter_code
_entity_poly.pdbx_strand_id
1 'polypeptide(L)'
;MYFFFDLYSVRGRIFKMTVAGIMNQFQVVGRKAATEENPNPEAYRMIIFAPNAVIAKSKFWYFMHQFRKMKKTTGEILDVVKIQEKNARIVKNYGIWLRYQSRSGTHNMYREFRDLKLTGAVSQLYDEMAGRHRTRPRGIQIIRTAVVPPGDLKRANGMQFAKKVKFPLVHRVDQGKRGQKALSDSTFTTVRPTTFFK
;
A
#
# COMPACT_ATOMS: atom_id res chain seq x y z
N MET A 1 24.61 2.09 15.83
CA MET A 1 24.24 3.34 15.17
C MET A 1 22.72 3.33 15.01
N TYR A 2 22.02 3.85 16.02
CA TYR A 2 20.55 3.88 16.10
C TYR A 2 20.07 5.09 15.33
N PHE A 3 19.25 4.88 14.29
CA PHE A 3 18.51 5.96 13.63
C PHE A 3 17.29 6.31 14.49
N PHE A 4 17.35 7.44 15.16
CA PHE A 4 16.21 8.10 15.77
C PHE A 4 15.25 8.55 14.65
N PHE A 5 14.02 8.07 14.72
CA PHE A 5 12.92 8.61 13.91
C PHE A 5 12.34 9.82 14.64
N ASP A 6 12.63 11.00 14.15
CA ASP A 6 11.99 12.23 14.62
C ASP A 6 10.51 12.22 14.25
N LEU A 7 9.68 12.16 15.29
CA LEU A 7 8.24 12.35 15.22
C LEU A 7 7.94 13.85 15.18
N TYR A 8 7.78 14.43 14.00
CA TYR A 8 7.23 15.78 13.88
C TYR A 8 5.70 15.72 14.02
N SER A 9 5.22 16.14 15.19
CA SER A 9 3.80 16.37 15.46
C SER A 9 3.43 17.80 15.05
N VAL A 10 2.73 17.97 13.94
CA VAL A 10 2.04 19.20 13.60
C VAL A 10 0.54 18.94 13.61
N ARG A 11 -0.15 19.52 14.61
CA ARG A 11 -1.62 19.50 14.80
C ARG A 11 -2.26 18.11 14.86
N GLY A 12 -1.81 17.24 15.75
CA GLY A 12 -2.56 16.03 16.13
C GLY A 12 -2.75 14.97 15.03
N ARG A 13 -2.06 15.06 13.90
CA ARG A 13 -2.00 14.02 12.88
C ARG A 13 -0.66 13.32 12.93
N ILE A 14 -0.68 12.09 13.36
CA ILE A 14 0.48 11.20 13.27
C ILE A 14 0.67 10.86 11.79
N PHE A 15 1.60 11.52 11.11
CA PHE A 15 2.05 11.11 9.79
C PHE A 15 2.97 9.89 9.94
N LYS A 16 2.46 8.70 9.66
CA LYS A 16 3.33 7.55 9.41
C LYS A 16 4.10 7.83 8.11
N MET A 17 5.38 8.16 8.23
CA MET A 17 6.28 8.16 7.07
C MET A 17 6.51 6.71 6.66
N THR A 18 5.93 6.31 5.55
CA THR A 18 6.21 5.00 4.92
C THR A 18 7.52 5.08 4.14
N VAL A 19 8.21 3.96 4.00
CA VAL A 19 9.47 3.86 3.22
C VAL A 19 9.32 4.36 1.78
N ALA A 20 8.10 4.28 1.23
CA ALA A 20 7.78 4.74 -0.12
C ALA A 20 7.22 6.17 -0.19
N GLY A 21 7.02 6.85 0.95
CA GLY A 21 6.33 8.14 1.04
C GLY A 21 4.82 8.01 0.83
N ILE A 22 4.13 9.18 0.73
CA ILE A 22 2.68 9.20 0.45
C ILE A 22 2.45 8.82 -1.00
N MET A 23 1.85 7.65 -1.23
CA MET A 23 1.49 7.19 -2.57
C MET A 23 0.20 7.84 -3.06
N ASN A 24 0.18 8.19 -4.34
CA ASN A 24 -1.00 8.62 -5.07
C ASN A 24 -1.20 7.70 -6.28
N GLN A 25 -2.45 7.58 -6.71
CA GLN A 25 -2.80 6.85 -7.91
C GLN A 25 -2.95 7.82 -9.07
N PHE A 26 -2.21 7.57 -10.16
CA PHE A 26 -2.28 8.37 -11.39
C PHE A 26 -2.70 7.50 -12.56
N GLN A 27 -3.57 8.05 -13.40
CA GLN A 27 -3.80 7.56 -14.74
C GLN A 27 -2.93 8.38 -15.67
N VAL A 28 -2.06 7.72 -16.40
CA VAL A 28 -1.19 8.34 -17.39
C VAL A 28 -1.59 7.81 -18.77
N VAL A 29 -1.82 8.71 -19.70
CA VAL A 29 -2.15 8.40 -21.09
C VAL A 29 -1.06 9.00 -21.98
N GLY A 30 -0.53 8.20 -22.86
CA GLY A 30 0.48 8.65 -23.81
C GLY A 30 0.52 7.79 -25.08
N ARG A 31 1.15 8.30 -26.10
CA ARG A 31 1.29 7.66 -27.40
C ARG A 31 2.66 7.95 -28.02
N LYS A 32 2.98 7.32 -29.15
CA LYS A 32 4.06 7.79 -30.00
C LYS A 32 3.73 9.19 -30.53
N ALA A 33 4.73 10.01 -30.75
CA ALA A 33 4.53 11.25 -31.48
C ALA A 33 3.96 10.96 -32.88
N ALA A 34 3.01 11.78 -33.32
CA ALA A 34 2.46 11.68 -34.67
C ALA A 34 3.56 11.94 -35.70
N THR A 35 3.59 11.13 -36.75
CA THR A 35 4.50 11.26 -37.92
C THR A 35 3.67 11.33 -39.18
N GLU A 36 4.24 11.78 -40.28
CA GLU A 36 3.57 11.81 -41.59
C GLU A 36 3.06 10.43 -42.01
N GLU A 37 3.84 9.38 -41.69
CA GLU A 37 3.47 7.98 -41.98
C GLU A 37 2.35 7.47 -41.09
N ASN A 38 2.25 7.97 -39.83
CA ASN A 38 1.23 7.56 -38.88
C ASN A 38 0.69 8.77 -38.13
N PRO A 39 -0.32 9.46 -38.63
CA PRO A 39 -0.88 10.67 -38.05
C PRO A 39 -1.67 10.38 -36.75
N ASN A 40 -2.23 9.18 -36.58
CA ASN A 40 -3.02 8.78 -35.43
C ASN A 40 -2.45 7.52 -34.74
N PRO A 41 -1.32 7.61 -34.03
CA PRO A 41 -0.76 6.46 -33.32
C PRO A 41 -1.63 6.02 -32.14
N GLU A 42 -1.56 4.73 -31.83
CA GLU A 42 -2.30 4.13 -30.70
C GLU A 42 -1.97 4.79 -29.38
N ALA A 43 -3.01 5.12 -28.60
CA ALA A 43 -2.89 5.64 -27.26
C ALA A 43 -2.87 4.52 -26.22
N TYR A 44 -1.95 4.62 -25.28
CA TYR A 44 -1.78 3.67 -24.17
C TYR A 44 -2.15 4.35 -22.85
N ARG A 45 -3.00 3.67 -22.08
CA ARG A 45 -3.40 4.10 -20.74
C ARG A 45 -2.80 3.19 -19.69
N MET A 46 -2.22 3.77 -18.65
CA MET A 46 -1.62 3.03 -17.55
C MET A 46 -2.00 3.64 -16.19
N ILE A 47 -2.33 2.78 -15.22
CA ILE A 47 -2.55 3.19 -13.83
C ILE A 47 -1.24 2.98 -13.07
N ILE A 48 -0.72 4.05 -12.48
CA ILE A 48 0.60 4.08 -11.85
C ILE A 48 0.49 4.63 -10.43
N PHE A 49 1.18 4.00 -9.50
CA PHE A 49 1.32 4.49 -8.12
C PHE A 49 2.65 5.22 -7.97
N ALA A 50 2.56 6.49 -7.60
CA ALA A 50 3.71 7.37 -7.45
C ALA A 50 3.42 8.47 -6.41
N PRO A 51 4.45 9.08 -5.80
CA PRO A 51 4.26 10.21 -4.88
C PRO A 51 3.79 11.48 -5.62
N ASN A 52 4.27 11.72 -6.84
CA ASN A 52 3.91 12.88 -7.65
C ASN A 52 3.77 12.54 -9.14
N ALA A 53 3.22 13.47 -9.92
CA ALA A 53 2.98 13.31 -11.34
C ALA A 53 4.29 13.16 -12.17
N VAL A 54 5.39 13.78 -11.74
CA VAL A 54 6.67 13.68 -12.44
C VAL A 54 7.20 12.26 -12.40
N ILE A 55 7.16 11.63 -11.22
CA ILE A 55 7.58 10.22 -11.05
C ILE A 55 6.60 9.28 -11.78
N ALA A 56 5.30 9.61 -11.81
CA ALA A 56 4.32 8.84 -12.58
C ALA A 56 4.65 8.84 -14.06
N LYS A 57 4.97 10.00 -14.66
CA LYS A 57 5.41 10.11 -16.06
C LYS A 57 6.70 9.32 -16.32
N SER A 58 7.67 9.38 -15.41
CA SER A 58 8.92 8.63 -15.51
C SER A 58 8.68 7.11 -15.51
N LYS A 59 7.82 6.62 -14.60
CA LYS A 59 7.42 5.20 -14.56
C LYS A 59 6.67 4.78 -15.82
N PHE A 60 5.81 5.63 -16.36
CA PHE A 60 5.10 5.36 -17.61
C PHE A 60 6.09 5.09 -18.76
N TRP A 61 7.08 5.96 -18.96
CA TRP A 61 8.09 5.76 -20.00
C TRP A 61 8.95 4.52 -19.76
N TYR A 62 9.27 4.20 -18.52
CA TYR A 62 9.98 2.97 -18.18
C TYR A 62 9.22 1.73 -18.67
N PHE A 63 7.91 1.64 -18.40
CA PHE A 63 7.10 0.52 -18.86
C PHE A 63 6.89 0.52 -20.38
N MET A 64 6.63 1.68 -20.97
CA MET A 64 6.42 1.78 -22.41
C MET A 64 7.68 1.44 -23.20
N HIS A 65 8.86 1.75 -22.68
CA HIS A 65 10.11 1.31 -23.27
C HIS A 65 10.25 -0.21 -23.26
N GLN A 66 9.87 -0.87 -22.16
CA GLN A 66 9.92 -2.34 -22.05
C GLN A 66 8.90 -3.03 -22.96
N PHE A 67 7.66 -2.54 -23.01
CA PHE A 67 6.57 -3.22 -23.69
C PHE A 67 6.50 -2.90 -25.19
N ARG A 68 6.82 -1.68 -25.57
CA ARG A 68 6.62 -1.16 -26.94
C ARG A 68 7.84 -0.48 -27.52
N LYS A 69 9.00 -0.56 -26.85
CA LYS A 69 10.25 0.11 -27.24
C LYS A 69 10.10 1.63 -27.47
N MET A 70 9.09 2.23 -26.83
CA MET A 70 8.78 3.65 -26.94
C MET A 70 9.65 4.45 -25.96
N LYS A 71 10.35 5.47 -26.47
CA LYS A 71 11.20 6.37 -25.67
C LYS A 71 10.46 7.68 -25.37
N LYS A 72 10.89 8.38 -24.33
CA LYS A 72 10.39 9.73 -24.00
C LYS A 72 10.57 10.72 -25.13
N THR A 73 11.64 10.59 -25.93
CA THR A 73 11.94 11.47 -27.05
C THR A 73 11.07 11.24 -28.30
N THR A 74 10.54 10.01 -28.44
CA THR A 74 9.71 9.61 -29.59
C THR A 74 8.25 9.44 -29.22
N GLY A 75 7.86 9.88 -28.02
CA GLY A 75 6.50 9.79 -27.56
C GLY A 75 6.03 11.08 -26.90
N GLU A 76 4.74 11.20 -26.74
CA GLU A 76 4.08 12.31 -26.07
C GLU A 76 3.13 11.80 -25.00
N ILE A 77 3.00 12.55 -23.89
CA ILE A 77 2.01 12.31 -22.86
C ILE A 77 0.82 13.20 -23.15
N LEU A 78 -0.34 12.57 -23.33
CA LEU A 78 -1.59 13.26 -23.60
C LEU A 78 -2.22 13.78 -22.31
N ASP A 79 -2.25 12.95 -21.27
CA ASP A 79 -2.93 13.31 -20.03
C ASP A 79 -2.31 12.62 -18.79
N VAL A 80 -2.41 13.28 -17.66
CA VAL A 80 -2.00 12.76 -16.35
C VAL A 80 -3.00 13.18 -15.28
N VAL A 81 -3.93 12.28 -14.95
CA VAL A 81 -4.97 12.52 -13.96
C VAL A 81 -4.65 11.82 -12.64
N LYS A 82 -4.80 12.52 -11.54
CA LYS A 82 -4.77 11.92 -10.20
C LYS A 82 -6.15 11.32 -9.88
N ILE A 83 -6.19 10.01 -9.68
CA ILE A 83 -7.41 9.30 -9.31
C ILE A 83 -7.59 9.36 -7.80
N GLN A 84 -8.76 9.79 -7.37
CA GLN A 84 -9.16 9.77 -5.95
C GLN A 84 -10.17 8.66 -5.69
N GLU A 85 -10.09 8.04 -4.53
CA GLU A 85 -11.05 7.02 -4.09
C GLU A 85 -12.41 7.66 -3.82
N LYS A 86 -13.47 7.17 -4.49
CA LYS A 86 -14.83 7.70 -4.34
C LYS A 86 -15.40 7.49 -2.93
N ASN A 87 -15.23 6.27 -2.39
CA ASN A 87 -15.78 5.86 -1.10
C ASN A 87 -14.63 5.59 -0.09
N ALA A 88 -13.97 6.65 0.36
CA ALA A 88 -12.87 6.57 1.32
C ALA A 88 -13.29 6.35 2.78
N ARG A 89 -14.61 6.27 3.06
CA ARG A 89 -15.13 6.01 4.41
C ARG A 89 -15.35 4.53 4.71
N ILE A 90 -15.44 3.72 3.67
CA ILE A 90 -15.71 2.28 3.78
C ILE A 90 -14.39 1.50 3.70
N VAL A 91 -14.15 0.63 4.67
CA VAL A 91 -13.00 -0.28 4.66
C VAL A 91 -13.21 -1.34 3.59
N LYS A 92 -12.21 -1.53 2.74
CA LYS A 92 -12.21 -2.49 1.64
C LYS A 92 -11.01 -3.42 1.74
N ASN A 93 -11.15 -4.61 1.17
CA ASN A 93 -10.03 -5.52 1.01
C ASN A 93 -9.48 -5.36 -0.41
N TYR A 94 -8.20 -5.08 -0.52
CA TYR A 94 -7.52 -4.88 -1.80
C TYR A 94 -6.58 -6.05 -2.07
N GLY A 95 -6.79 -6.73 -3.20
CA GLY A 95 -5.87 -7.71 -3.74
C GLY A 95 -4.88 -7.03 -4.69
N ILE A 96 -3.60 -7.27 -4.50
CA ILE A 96 -2.52 -6.68 -5.29
C ILE A 96 -1.66 -7.80 -5.87
N TRP A 97 -1.56 -7.85 -7.20
CA TRP A 97 -0.65 -8.71 -7.95
C TRP A 97 0.57 -7.91 -8.30
N LEU A 98 1.73 -8.42 -7.95
CA LEU A 98 3.00 -7.72 -8.16
C LEU A 98 4.07 -8.68 -8.67
N ARG A 99 5.06 -8.09 -9.33
CA ARG A 99 6.35 -8.71 -9.64
C ARG A 99 7.42 -7.95 -8.87
N TYR A 100 8.35 -8.67 -8.27
CA TYR A 100 9.46 -8.04 -7.57
C TYR A 100 10.77 -8.76 -7.86
N GLN A 101 11.86 -8.02 -7.73
CA GLN A 101 13.20 -8.55 -7.86
C GLN A 101 13.77 -8.83 -6.47
N SER A 102 14.12 -10.10 -6.22
CA SER A 102 14.90 -10.51 -5.06
C SER A 102 16.39 -10.47 -5.40
N ARG A 103 17.24 -10.86 -4.47
CA ARG A 103 18.69 -11.02 -4.73
C ARG A 103 19.02 -12.17 -5.69
N SER A 104 18.16 -13.17 -5.75
CA SER A 104 18.34 -14.38 -6.54
C SER A 104 17.56 -14.42 -7.86
N GLY A 105 16.54 -13.57 -8.02
CA GLY A 105 15.73 -13.59 -9.24
C GLY A 105 14.47 -12.75 -9.16
N THR A 106 13.60 -12.92 -10.16
CA THR A 106 12.32 -12.23 -10.27
C THR A 106 11.18 -13.14 -9.87
N HIS A 107 10.27 -12.65 -9.04
CA HIS A 107 9.16 -13.41 -8.49
C HIS A 107 7.83 -12.68 -8.69
N ASN A 108 6.77 -13.46 -8.94
CA ASN A 108 5.40 -12.99 -8.91
C ASN A 108 4.80 -13.27 -7.53
N MET A 109 4.02 -12.33 -7.03
CA MET A 109 3.38 -12.44 -5.73
C MET A 109 1.98 -11.84 -5.75
N TYR A 110 1.10 -12.43 -4.93
CA TYR A 110 -0.23 -11.89 -4.63
C TYR A 110 -0.33 -11.60 -3.13
N ARG A 111 -0.77 -10.38 -2.80
CA ARG A 111 -0.99 -9.93 -1.43
C ARG A 111 -2.36 -9.27 -1.28
N GLU A 112 -2.88 -9.33 -0.08
CA GLU A 112 -4.15 -8.73 0.31
C GLU A 112 -3.92 -7.76 1.46
N PHE A 113 -4.51 -6.57 1.34
CA PHE A 113 -4.45 -5.54 2.36
C PHE A 113 -5.84 -4.97 2.62
N ARG A 114 -6.08 -4.56 3.85
CA ARG A 114 -7.32 -3.97 4.27
C ARG A 114 -7.10 -2.50 4.60
N ASP A 115 -7.77 -1.63 3.86
CA ASP A 115 -7.62 -0.18 4.00
C ASP A 115 -8.87 0.56 3.52
N LEU A 116 -8.95 1.85 3.82
CA LEU A 116 -9.98 2.75 3.30
C LEU A 116 -9.72 3.14 1.84
N LYS A 117 -8.44 3.28 1.47
CA LYS A 117 -8.00 3.73 0.15
C LYS A 117 -7.02 2.74 -0.47
N LEU A 118 -7.10 2.59 -1.79
CA LEU A 118 -6.16 1.75 -2.53
C LEU A 118 -4.70 2.24 -2.37
N THR A 119 -4.50 3.56 -2.33
CA THR A 119 -3.17 4.14 -2.10
C THR A 119 -2.57 3.77 -0.75
N GLY A 120 -3.40 3.66 0.30
CA GLY A 120 -2.98 3.18 1.60
C GLY A 120 -2.58 1.70 1.57
N ALA A 121 -3.37 0.85 0.91
CA ALA A 121 -3.04 -0.56 0.70
C ALA A 121 -1.71 -0.75 -0.05
N VAL A 122 -1.45 0.09 -1.05
CA VAL A 122 -0.17 0.09 -1.77
C VAL A 122 0.99 0.55 -0.88
N SER A 123 0.79 1.53 -0.01
CA SER A 123 1.83 1.92 0.96
C SER A 123 2.15 0.78 1.93
N GLN A 124 1.14 0.10 2.46
CA GLN A 124 1.32 -1.10 3.30
C GLN A 124 2.08 -2.21 2.56
N LEU A 125 1.81 -2.39 1.25
CA LEU A 125 2.55 -3.34 0.41
C LEU A 125 4.04 -3.00 0.36
N TYR A 126 4.40 -1.74 0.09
CA TYR A 126 5.81 -1.34 0.02
C TYR A 126 6.52 -1.52 1.37
N ASP A 127 5.85 -1.21 2.48
CA ASP A 127 6.40 -1.41 3.82
C ASP A 127 6.61 -2.90 4.13
N GLU A 128 5.65 -3.76 3.80
CA GLU A 128 5.78 -5.21 3.97
C GLU A 128 6.90 -5.79 3.10
N MET A 129 6.98 -5.38 1.83
CA MET A 129 8.02 -5.85 0.92
C MET A 129 9.42 -5.39 1.34
N ALA A 130 9.56 -4.20 1.89
CA ALA A 130 10.81 -3.73 2.48
C ALA A 130 11.17 -4.55 3.73
N GLY A 131 10.21 -4.79 4.62
CA GLY A 131 10.42 -5.50 5.88
C GLY A 131 10.72 -6.99 5.69
N ARG A 132 9.87 -7.71 4.96
CA ARG A 132 9.96 -9.17 4.82
C ARG A 132 10.89 -9.66 3.70
N HIS A 133 10.96 -8.90 2.60
CA HIS A 133 11.69 -9.32 1.39
C HIS A 133 12.92 -8.46 1.10
N ARG A 134 13.17 -7.42 1.91
CA ARG A 134 14.31 -6.49 1.73
C ARG A 134 14.36 -5.89 0.32
N THR A 135 13.20 -5.74 -0.32
CA THR A 135 13.09 -5.25 -1.69
C THR A 135 12.93 -3.74 -1.71
N ARG A 136 13.71 -3.07 -2.54
CA ARG A 136 13.61 -1.62 -2.72
C ARG A 136 12.38 -1.29 -3.58
N PRO A 137 11.75 -0.10 -3.41
CA PRO A 137 10.55 0.30 -4.18
C PRO A 137 10.73 0.26 -5.70
N ARG A 138 11.94 0.48 -6.20
CA ARG A 138 12.25 0.39 -7.65
C ARG A 138 12.18 -1.04 -8.20
N GLY A 139 12.42 -2.03 -7.35
CA GLY A 139 12.35 -3.45 -7.73
C GLY A 139 10.94 -4.03 -7.72
N ILE A 140 9.92 -3.25 -7.34
CA ILE A 140 8.53 -3.68 -7.24
C ILE A 140 7.74 -3.10 -8.40
N GLN A 141 7.04 -3.98 -9.14
CA GLN A 141 6.15 -3.61 -10.22
C GLN A 141 4.76 -4.15 -9.93
N ILE A 142 3.78 -3.27 -9.75
CA ILE A 142 2.39 -3.63 -9.53
C ILE A 142 1.77 -3.95 -10.89
N ILE A 143 1.29 -5.19 -11.05
CA ILE A 143 0.68 -5.66 -12.28
C ILE A 143 -0.81 -5.29 -12.30
N ARG A 144 -1.52 -5.64 -11.23
CA ARG A 144 -2.97 -5.45 -11.12
C ARG A 144 -3.36 -5.18 -9.68
N THR A 145 -4.42 -4.40 -9.51
CA THR A 145 -5.08 -4.19 -8.23
C THR A 145 -6.58 -4.42 -8.40
N ALA A 146 -7.22 -5.00 -7.40
CA ALA A 146 -8.66 -5.19 -7.39
C ALA A 146 -9.21 -5.11 -5.97
N VAL A 147 -10.48 -4.75 -5.84
CA VAL A 147 -11.23 -4.93 -4.58
C VAL A 147 -11.69 -6.37 -4.54
N VAL A 148 -11.39 -7.07 -3.44
CA VAL A 148 -11.72 -8.48 -3.25
C VAL A 148 -12.86 -8.60 -2.24
N PRO A 149 -13.97 -9.25 -2.59
CA PRO A 149 -15.04 -9.51 -1.64
C PRO A 149 -14.55 -10.40 -0.49
N PRO A 150 -15.13 -10.30 0.71
CA PRO A 150 -14.65 -11.03 1.89
C PRO A 150 -14.59 -12.55 1.72
N GLY A 151 -15.50 -13.12 0.92
CA GLY A 151 -15.56 -14.58 0.68
C GLY A 151 -14.40 -15.12 -0.17
N ASP A 152 -13.79 -14.27 -1.01
CA ASP A 152 -12.75 -14.66 -1.97
C ASP A 152 -11.33 -14.40 -1.44
N LEU A 153 -11.22 -13.98 -0.19
CA LEU A 153 -9.93 -13.73 0.45
C LEU A 153 -9.16 -15.04 0.63
N LYS A 154 -7.87 -14.99 0.30
CA LYS A 154 -6.96 -16.14 0.38
C LYS A 154 -5.94 -16.03 1.51
N ARG A 155 -5.72 -14.83 2.03
CA ARG A 155 -4.70 -14.58 3.06
C ARG A 155 -5.31 -14.60 4.45
N ALA A 156 -4.67 -15.31 5.38
CA ALA A 156 -5.18 -15.52 6.74
C ALA A 156 -5.51 -14.20 7.47
N ASN A 157 -4.68 -13.17 7.27
CA ASN A 157 -4.91 -11.86 7.88
C ASN A 157 -6.23 -11.19 7.45
N GLY A 158 -6.69 -11.45 6.22
CA GLY A 158 -7.96 -10.94 5.70
C GLY A 158 -9.14 -11.86 6.00
N MET A 159 -8.91 -13.18 5.97
CA MET A 159 -9.97 -14.20 6.13
C MET A 159 -10.69 -14.11 7.48
N GLN A 160 -10.01 -13.67 8.54
CA GLN A 160 -10.63 -13.45 9.85
C GLN A 160 -11.78 -12.42 9.81
N PHE A 161 -11.81 -11.52 8.82
CA PHE A 161 -12.85 -10.52 8.63
C PHE A 161 -13.92 -10.94 7.59
N ALA A 162 -13.80 -12.14 6.98
CA ALA A 162 -14.74 -12.62 5.98
C ALA A 162 -16.12 -12.93 6.56
N LYS A 163 -16.15 -13.38 7.83
CA LYS A 163 -17.36 -13.67 8.59
C LYS A 163 -17.47 -12.73 9.79
N LYS A 164 -18.56 -12.81 10.55
CA LYS A 164 -18.70 -12.10 11.81
C LYS A 164 -17.52 -12.47 12.73
N VAL A 165 -16.72 -11.47 13.10
CA VAL A 165 -15.53 -11.69 13.92
C VAL A 165 -15.95 -12.16 15.32
N LYS A 166 -15.42 -13.32 15.74
CA LYS A 166 -15.62 -13.89 17.06
C LYS A 166 -14.28 -14.40 17.58
N PHE A 167 -13.77 -13.79 18.59
CA PHE A 167 -12.59 -14.29 19.33
C PHE A 167 -12.69 -13.89 20.79
N PRO A 168 -12.06 -14.65 21.73
CA PRO A 168 -12.07 -14.30 23.13
C PRO A 168 -11.27 -13.01 23.41
N LEU A 169 -11.56 -12.36 24.52
CA LEU A 169 -10.76 -11.25 25.02
C LEU A 169 -9.43 -11.83 25.52
N VAL A 170 -8.33 -11.49 24.85
CA VAL A 170 -7.01 -12.07 25.11
C VAL A 170 -6.24 -11.37 26.21
N HIS A 171 -6.46 -10.08 26.39
CA HIS A 171 -5.83 -9.31 27.46
C HIS A 171 -6.76 -8.18 27.90
N ARG A 172 -7.05 -8.13 29.18
CA ARG A 172 -7.83 -7.06 29.78
C ARG A 172 -7.07 -6.55 30.98
N VAL A 173 -6.75 -5.27 30.98
CA VAL A 173 -6.21 -4.58 32.14
C VAL A 173 -7.41 -4.00 32.90
N ASP A 174 -7.49 -4.29 34.20
CA ASP A 174 -8.49 -3.71 35.06
C ASP A 174 -8.13 -2.25 35.33
N GLN A 175 -8.85 -1.35 34.70
CA GLN A 175 -8.65 0.10 34.87
C GLN A 175 -9.47 0.71 36.03
N GLY A 176 -10.17 -0.13 36.79
CA GLY A 176 -11.09 0.32 37.78
C GLY A 176 -12.38 0.92 37.22
N LYS A 177 -13.31 1.32 38.09
CA LYS A 177 -14.50 2.06 37.65
C LYS A 177 -14.11 3.50 37.35
N ARG A 178 -14.85 4.15 36.42
CA ARG A 178 -14.59 5.54 36.04
C ARG A 178 -14.50 6.44 37.29
N GLY A 179 -13.34 7.07 37.50
CA GLY A 179 -13.08 7.92 38.71
C GLY A 179 -12.46 7.20 39.89
N GLN A 180 -12.29 5.87 39.88
CA GLN A 180 -11.55 5.13 40.89
C GLN A 180 -10.14 4.77 40.34
N LYS A 181 -9.14 4.90 41.23
CA LYS A 181 -7.79 4.41 40.92
C LYS A 181 -7.82 2.91 40.63
N ALA A 182 -7.03 2.47 39.65
CA ALA A 182 -6.85 1.05 39.39
C ALA A 182 -6.43 0.32 40.68
N LEU A 183 -6.97 -0.87 40.91
CA LEU A 183 -6.76 -1.67 42.13
C LEU A 183 -5.31 -2.01 42.41
N SER A 184 -4.42 -1.90 41.43
CA SER A 184 -2.97 -2.05 41.61
C SER A 184 -2.22 -0.86 41.04
N ASP A 185 -1.69 -0.02 41.89
CA ASP A 185 -0.73 1.03 41.52
C ASP A 185 0.68 0.47 41.29
N SER A 186 0.90 -0.85 41.46
CA SER A 186 2.21 -1.44 41.31
C SER A 186 2.46 -1.87 39.85
N THR A 187 3.57 -1.42 39.32
CA THR A 187 4.06 -1.82 37.97
C THR A 187 4.45 -3.31 37.93
N PHE A 188 4.73 -3.91 39.08
CA PHE A 188 5.17 -5.29 39.20
C PHE A 188 4.15 -6.15 39.93
N THR A 189 3.90 -7.35 39.41
CA THR A 189 3.04 -8.35 40.04
C THR A 189 3.87 -9.57 40.39
N THR A 190 3.53 -10.23 41.52
CA THR A 190 4.15 -11.50 41.93
C THR A 190 3.57 -12.70 41.19
N VAL A 191 2.48 -12.50 40.46
CA VAL A 191 1.78 -13.55 39.70
C VAL A 191 2.18 -13.50 38.26
N ARG A 192 2.42 -14.70 37.67
CA ARG A 192 2.70 -14.82 36.23
C ARG A 192 1.56 -14.19 35.43
N PRO A 193 1.86 -13.28 34.45
CA PRO A 193 0.81 -12.66 33.64
C PRO A 193 0.05 -13.71 32.84
N THR A 194 -1.28 -13.60 32.79
CA THR A 194 -2.15 -14.42 31.98
C THR A 194 -2.68 -13.60 30.81
N THR A 195 -2.79 -14.23 29.65
CA THR A 195 -3.38 -13.59 28.46
C THR A 195 -4.89 -13.76 28.38
N PHE A 196 -5.46 -14.58 29.27
CA PHE A 196 -6.89 -14.83 29.33
C PHE A 196 -7.50 -14.24 30.60
N PHE A 197 -8.68 -13.69 30.44
CA PHE A 197 -9.49 -13.22 31.55
C PHE A 197 -10.22 -14.44 32.17
N LYS A 198 -10.03 -14.65 33.46
CA LYS A 198 -10.77 -15.66 34.21
C LYS A 198 -12.05 -15.07 34.77
#